data_27d09ad5c937c4e68ce5cf5ee591007e
#
_entry.id   27d09ad5c937c4e68ce5cf5ee591007e
#
_cell.length_a   1.000
_cell.length_b   1.000
_cell.length_c   1.000
_cell.angle_alpha   90.00
_cell.angle_beta   90.00
_cell.angle_gamma   90.00
#
_symmetry.space_group_name_H-M   'P 1'
#
loop_
_entity.id
_entity.type
_entity.pdbx_description
1 polymer ?
#
loop_
_entity_poly.entity_id
_entity_poly.type
_entity_poly.pdbx_seq_one_letter_code
_entity_poly.pdbx_strand_id
1 'polypeptide(L)'
;MIKIKLYEHKLHRNETTFRPFVMAQNIFRDIGIEFTTSDDYDYAFVGQASIVDKKKPLEESIDKGLQFVSKITGDYFIVDGQDATTLIGTIDVFRESNALLFLKNTYLKNFDLYKQGLANGRYYWGKGDYSVPDIDKLKPRMKLTGCNWLHTITPNWVDYNRKKTYDISCMFGYPTKEPVYEHGLSQTDYYDLHRKKLMETLDSKYQIFAPESKYKIATLVDGKRIPLEEYYQKMFNSKIIMAPLGYGEMAPRDLESAMFGSVLVKPDISYILSEPFIYENDKTYIAVNYDWSNLEEKIDYILSDYENIRERLVQNMKKQYIKKYDLKNLVLHFYNILINLEDIGIS
;
A
#
# COMPACT_ATOMS: atom_id res chain seq x y z
N MET A 1 -22.54 -5.92 -22.68
CA MET A 1 -21.16 -5.47 -22.29
C MET A 1 -21.35 -4.37 -21.28
N ILE A 2 -20.81 -4.54 -20.06
CA ILE A 2 -20.89 -3.54 -19.00
C ILE A 2 -19.79 -2.50 -19.26
N LYS A 3 -20.17 -1.24 -19.39
CA LYS A 3 -19.23 -0.13 -19.58
C LYS A 3 -18.98 0.57 -18.27
N ILE A 4 -17.71 0.74 -17.91
CA ILE A 4 -17.29 1.41 -16.67
C ILE A 4 -16.44 2.63 -17.00
N LYS A 5 -16.95 3.81 -16.69
CA LYS A 5 -16.21 5.07 -16.87
C LYS A 5 -15.24 5.30 -15.72
N LEU A 6 -13.98 5.59 -16.06
CA LEU A 6 -12.94 5.91 -15.07
C LEU A 6 -12.85 7.44 -14.91
N TYR A 7 -13.19 7.96 -13.71
CA TYR A 7 -12.99 9.35 -13.33
C TYR A 7 -11.73 9.48 -12.49
N GLU A 8 -10.64 9.86 -13.14
CA GLU A 8 -9.40 10.27 -12.50
C GLU A 8 -8.95 11.62 -13.04
N HIS A 9 -8.41 12.45 -12.16
CA HIS A 9 -8.03 13.82 -12.48
C HIS A 9 -6.91 13.91 -13.54
N LYS A 10 -6.10 12.86 -13.68
CA LYS A 10 -5.02 12.75 -14.69
C LYS A 10 -4.73 11.28 -14.96
N LEU A 11 -5.15 10.77 -16.09
CA LEU A 11 -4.70 9.47 -16.63
C LEU A 11 -3.18 9.44 -16.97
N HIS A 12 -2.37 10.24 -16.31
CA HIS A 12 -0.95 10.38 -16.57
C HIS A 12 -0.08 9.63 -15.57
N ARG A 13 0.51 8.58 -16.08
CA ARG A 13 1.78 7.88 -15.70
C ARG A 13 2.03 7.43 -14.26
N ASN A 14 1.41 8.01 -13.22
CA ASN A 14 1.70 7.69 -11.82
C ASN A 14 0.45 7.43 -10.97
N GLU A 15 -0.72 7.36 -11.55
CA GLU A 15 -1.95 7.15 -10.80
C GLU A 15 -2.18 5.66 -10.66
N THR A 16 -1.96 5.19 -9.45
CA THR A 16 -1.88 3.78 -9.11
C THR A 16 -3.23 3.14 -8.87
N THR A 17 -4.26 3.96 -8.64
CA THR A 17 -5.61 3.49 -8.28
C THR A 17 -6.21 2.60 -9.36
N PHE A 18 -6.21 3.05 -10.62
CA PHE A 18 -6.81 2.30 -11.73
C PHE A 18 -5.82 1.52 -12.58
N ARG A 19 -4.51 1.69 -12.35
CA ARG A 19 -3.50 1.03 -13.14
C ARG A 19 -3.67 -0.49 -13.25
N PRO A 20 -3.96 -1.24 -12.18
CA PRO A 20 -4.18 -2.69 -12.28
C PRO A 20 -5.39 -3.04 -13.16
N PHE A 21 -6.48 -2.26 -13.10
CA PHE A 21 -7.64 -2.45 -13.95
C PHE A 21 -7.32 -2.21 -15.43
N VAL A 22 -6.58 -1.14 -15.72
CA VAL A 22 -6.13 -0.83 -17.09
C VAL A 22 -5.17 -1.91 -17.62
N MET A 23 -4.27 -2.43 -16.77
CA MET A 23 -3.40 -3.55 -17.14
C MET A 23 -4.20 -4.82 -17.47
N ALA A 24 -5.30 -5.07 -16.79
CA ALA A 24 -6.17 -6.22 -16.98
C ALA A 24 -7.28 -5.99 -18.03
N GLN A 25 -7.31 -4.85 -18.72
CA GLN A 25 -8.46 -4.44 -19.59
C GLN A 25 -8.87 -5.47 -20.64
N ASN A 26 -7.91 -6.21 -21.22
CA ASN A 26 -8.24 -7.24 -22.21
C ASN A 26 -8.97 -8.42 -21.56
N ILE A 27 -8.54 -8.84 -20.36
CA ILE A 27 -9.19 -9.94 -19.62
C ILE A 27 -10.60 -9.51 -19.18
N PHE A 28 -10.76 -8.24 -18.76
CA PHE A 28 -12.09 -7.69 -18.45
C PHE A 28 -13.00 -7.70 -19.68
N ARG A 29 -12.48 -7.35 -20.85
CA ARG A 29 -13.22 -7.37 -22.10
C ARG A 29 -13.72 -8.77 -22.50
N ASP A 30 -12.89 -9.80 -22.24
CA ASP A 30 -13.23 -11.20 -22.51
C ASP A 30 -14.43 -11.69 -21.69
N ILE A 31 -14.70 -11.06 -20.53
CA ILE A 31 -15.86 -11.36 -19.67
C ILE A 31 -16.99 -10.32 -19.79
N GLY A 32 -16.93 -9.45 -20.79
CA GLY A 32 -17.99 -8.50 -21.10
C GLY A 32 -17.95 -7.19 -20.31
N ILE A 33 -16.80 -6.81 -19.76
CA ILE A 33 -16.59 -5.52 -19.06
C ILE A 33 -15.61 -4.66 -19.86
N GLU A 34 -15.99 -3.42 -20.13
CA GLU A 34 -15.15 -2.44 -20.84
C GLU A 34 -14.94 -1.18 -20.00
N PHE A 35 -13.67 -0.75 -19.84
CA PHE A 35 -13.36 0.56 -19.28
C PHE A 35 -13.38 1.62 -20.38
N THR A 36 -14.07 2.73 -20.12
CA THR A 36 -14.29 3.81 -21.09
C THR A 36 -14.03 5.19 -20.51
N THR A 37 -13.81 6.15 -21.39
CA THR A 37 -13.81 7.58 -21.07
C THR A 37 -15.05 8.30 -21.62
N SER A 38 -15.93 7.56 -22.34
CA SER A 38 -17.18 8.06 -22.90
C SER A 38 -18.19 8.40 -21.80
N ASP A 39 -19.20 9.23 -22.15
CA ASP A 39 -20.34 9.51 -21.30
C ASP A 39 -21.46 8.47 -21.42
N ASP A 40 -21.31 7.50 -22.32
CA ASP A 40 -22.15 6.31 -22.43
C ASP A 40 -21.55 5.17 -21.59
N TYR A 41 -22.03 5.02 -20.36
CA TYR A 41 -21.54 4.03 -19.39
C TYR A 41 -22.66 3.54 -18.46
N ASP A 42 -22.49 2.34 -17.92
CA ASP A 42 -23.42 1.74 -16.95
C ASP A 42 -23.01 2.13 -15.51
N TYR A 43 -21.71 2.15 -15.24
CA TYR A 43 -21.14 2.52 -13.93
C TYR A 43 -19.98 3.50 -14.08
N ALA A 44 -19.74 4.29 -13.03
CA ALA A 44 -18.55 5.13 -12.94
C ALA A 44 -17.65 4.72 -11.77
N PHE A 45 -16.34 4.73 -11.98
CA PHE A 45 -15.33 4.65 -10.94
C PHE A 45 -14.78 6.02 -10.68
N VAL A 46 -14.93 6.47 -9.46
CA VAL A 46 -14.44 7.77 -9.00
C VAL A 46 -13.22 7.55 -8.12
N GLY A 47 -12.06 7.81 -8.69
CA GLY A 47 -10.78 7.68 -7.98
C GLY A 47 -10.64 8.75 -6.90
N GLN A 48 -9.97 8.41 -5.83
CA GLN A 48 -9.69 9.30 -4.71
C GLN A 48 -9.13 10.66 -5.15
N ALA A 49 -8.21 10.68 -6.11
CA ALA A 49 -7.58 11.91 -6.58
C ALA A 49 -8.56 12.93 -7.19
N SER A 50 -9.76 12.48 -7.60
CA SER A 50 -10.81 13.36 -8.11
C SER A 50 -11.65 14.01 -7.02
N ILE A 51 -11.73 13.38 -5.82
CA ILE A 51 -12.62 13.79 -4.74
C ILE A 51 -11.91 14.26 -3.47
N VAL A 52 -10.62 14.03 -3.34
CA VAL A 52 -9.85 14.43 -2.16
C VAL A 52 -8.63 15.27 -2.57
N ASP A 53 -8.57 16.50 -2.07
CA ASP A 53 -7.41 17.37 -2.20
C ASP A 53 -6.65 17.43 -0.86
N LYS A 54 -5.60 16.61 -0.76
CA LYS A 54 -4.80 16.50 0.46
C LYS A 54 -4.10 17.79 0.90
N LYS A 55 -4.00 18.79 0.01
CA LYS A 55 -3.40 20.10 0.30
C LYS A 55 -4.36 21.09 0.94
N LYS A 56 -5.62 20.71 1.03
CA LYS A 56 -6.68 21.55 1.58
C LYS A 56 -7.09 21.08 2.98
N PRO A 57 -7.67 21.95 3.81
CA PRO A 57 -8.36 21.54 5.02
C PRO A 57 -9.37 20.43 4.70
N LEU A 58 -9.59 19.54 5.68
CA LEU A 58 -10.41 18.35 5.45
C LEU A 58 -11.83 18.69 4.97
N GLU A 59 -12.50 19.64 5.64
CA GLU A 59 -13.86 20.09 5.28
C GLU A 59 -13.92 20.63 3.84
N GLU A 60 -12.98 21.50 3.46
CA GLU A 60 -12.93 22.05 2.08
C GLU A 60 -12.70 20.94 1.06
N SER A 61 -11.91 19.94 1.41
CA SER A 61 -11.65 18.77 0.56
C SER A 61 -12.90 17.92 0.38
N ILE A 62 -13.65 17.66 1.46
CA ILE A 62 -14.90 16.91 1.43
C ILE A 62 -15.94 17.65 0.57
N ASP A 63 -16.13 18.95 0.79
CA ASP A 63 -17.09 19.77 0.04
C ASP A 63 -16.81 19.72 -1.47
N LYS A 64 -15.55 19.82 -1.86
CA LYS A 64 -15.16 19.68 -3.28
C LYS A 64 -15.46 18.30 -3.82
N GLY A 65 -15.19 17.26 -3.03
CA GLY A 65 -15.50 15.90 -3.39
C GLY A 65 -17.00 15.69 -3.62
N LEU A 66 -17.85 16.21 -2.73
CA LEU A 66 -19.30 16.16 -2.86
C LEU A 66 -19.81 16.94 -4.09
N GLN A 67 -19.25 18.13 -4.34
CA GLN A 67 -19.54 18.92 -5.54
C GLN A 67 -19.13 18.19 -6.83
N PHE A 68 -18.04 17.38 -6.78
CA PHE A 68 -17.62 16.59 -7.91
C PHE A 68 -18.59 15.44 -8.18
N VAL A 69 -18.89 14.62 -7.16
CA VAL A 69 -19.75 13.44 -7.33
C VAL A 69 -21.21 13.80 -7.62
N SER A 70 -21.70 14.98 -7.20
CA SER A 70 -23.05 15.46 -7.52
C SER A 70 -23.29 15.71 -9.02
N LYS A 71 -22.24 15.78 -9.82
CA LYS A 71 -22.32 15.96 -11.28
C LYS A 71 -22.31 14.63 -12.04
N ILE A 72 -22.11 13.51 -11.34
CA ILE A 72 -22.11 12.20 -11.95
C ILE A 72 -23.56 11.76 -12.16
N THR A 73 -23.89 11.41 -13.39
CA THR A 73 -25.19 10.86 -13.72
C THR A 73 -25.11 9.34 -13.73
N GLY A 74 -25.99 8.68 -13.00
CA GLY A 74 -26.02 7.22 -12.88
C GLY A 74 -25.21 6.67 -11.71
N ASP A 75 -25.04 5.37 -11.69
CA ASP A 75 -24.43 4.62 -10.60
C ASP A 75 -22.91 4.75 -10.58
N TYR A 76 -22.35 4.89 -9.38
CA TYR A 76 -20.90 5.00 -9.25
C TYR A 76 -20.35 4.37 -7.98
N PHE A 77 -19.07 4.04 -8.05
CA PHE A 77 -18.26 3.52 -6.95
C PHE A 77 -17.17 4.53 -6.60
N ILE A 78 -16.90 4.73 -5.32
CA ILE A 78 -15.70 5.45 -4.88
C ILE A 78 -14.57 4.45 -4.72
N VAL A 79 -13.43 4.72 -5.38
CA VAL A 79 -12.25 3.88 -5.35
C VAL A 79 -11.11 4.60 -4.64
N ASP A 80 -10.78 4.13 -3.45
CA ASP A 80 -9.69 4.65 -2.63
C ASP A 80 -8.43 3.80 -2.82
N GLY A 81 -7.52 4.30 -3.64
CA GLY A 81 -6.22 3.69 -3.92
C GLY A 81 -5.11 4.08 -2.94
N GLN A 82 -5.43 4.69 -1.79
CA GLN A 82 -4.42 5.04 -0.80
C GLN A 82 -3.68 3.80 -0.27
N ASP A 83 -2.40 3.97 -0.02
CA ASP A 83 -1.52 2.91 0.46
C ASP A 83 -1.82 2.47 1.88
N ALA A 84 -2.39 3.37 2.67
CA ALA A 84 -2.68 3.15 4.08
C ALA A 84 -4.11 2.66 4.32
N THR A 85 -4.33 2.07 5.49
CA THR A 85 -5.66 1.68 5.97
C THR A 85 -6.57 2.85 6.33
N THR A 86 -6.07 4.08 6.28
CA THR A 86 -6.86 5.29 6.58
C THR A 86 -8.05 5.46 5.64
N LEU A 87 -9.11 6.09 6.16
CA LEU A 87 -10.34 6.38 5.42
C LEU A 87 -10.57 7.89 5.25
N ILE A 88 -9.67 8.74 5.76
CA ILE A 88 -9.85 10.19 5.87
C ILE A 88 -10.22 10.82 4.52
N GLY A 89 -11.26 11.61 4.54
CA GLY A 89 -11.77 12.38 3.41
C GLY A 89 -12.56 11.56 2.40
N THR A 90 -12.07 10.38 2.01
CA THR A 90 -12.79 9.54 1.03
C THR A 90 -14.05 8.90 1.59
N ILE A 91 -13.99 8.44 2.85
CA ILE A 91 -15.14 7.84 3.52
C ILE A 91 -16.23 8.89 3.81
N ASP A 92 -15.84 10.14 4.04
CA ASP A 92 -16.79 11.22 4.29
C ASP A 92 -17.58 11.55 3.02
N VAL A 93 -16.89 11.64 1.87
CA VAL A 93 -17.57 11.79 0.58
C VAL A 93 -18.46 10.58 0.29
N PHE A 94 -18.01 9.36 0.61
CA PHE A 94 -18.84 8.16 0.45
C PHE A 94 -20.10 8.20 1.32
N ARG A 95 -19.97 8.57 2.58
CA ARG A 95 -21.06 8.65 3.55
C ARG A 95 -22.16 9.61 3.11
N GLU A 96 -21.77 10.79 2.61
CA GLU A 96 -22.67 11.88 2.25
C GLU A 96 -23.14 11.83 0.79
N SER A 97 -22.76 10.78 0.04
CA SER A 97 -23.09 10.65 -1.37
C SER A 97 -23.92 9.40 -1.68
N ASN A 98 -24.41 9.31 -2.92
CA ASN A 98 -25.18 8.16 -3.41
C ASN A 98 -24.29 7.07 -4.03
N ALA A 99 -22.98 7.06 -3.75
CA ALA A 99 -22.10 6.02 -4.26
C ALA A 99 -22.58 4.63 -3.82
N LEU A 100 -22.60 3.67 -4.72
CA LEU A 100 -23.07 2.31 -4.43
C LEU A 100 -22.11 1.59 -3.48
N LEU A 101 -20.82 1.61 -3.79
CA LEU A 101 -19.78 0.94 -3.01
C LEU A 101 -18.58 1.86 -2.75
N PHE A 102 -17.90 1.58 -1.65
CA PHE A 102 -16.57 2.08 -1.34
C PHE A 102 -15.55 0.96 -1.52
N LEU A 103 -14.70 1.10 -2.51
CA LEU A 103 -13.66 0.13 -2.86
C LEU A 103 -12.31 0.62 -2.36
N LYS A 104 -11.60 -0.21 -1.60
CA LYS A 104 -10.28 0.17 -1.06
C LYS A 104 -9.28 -0.97 -1.13
N ASN A 105 -8.01 -0.63 -1.26
CA ASN A 105 -6.91 -1.60 -1.34
C ASN A 105 -6.67 -2.34 -0.03
N THR A 106 -6.83 -1.64 1.09
CA THR A 106 -6.52 -2.16 2.43
C THR A 106 -7.44 -1.58 3.49
N TYR A 107 -7.89 -2.44 4.41
CA TYR A 107 -8.64 -2.05 5.60
C TYR A 107 -7.96 -2.59 6.86
N LEU A 108 -8.32 -2.05 8.02
CA LEU A 108 -8.06 -2.70 9.28
C LEU A 108 -8.95 -3.94 9.42
N LYS A 109 -8.42 -5.07 9.90
CA LYS A 109 -9.23 -6.26 10.22
C LYS A 109 -10.26 -5.97 11.31
N ASN A 110 -9.84 -5.22 12.32
CA ASN A 110 -10.74 -4.75 13.38
C ASN A 110 -11.31 -3.39 13.01
N PHE A 111 -12.54 -3.38 12.51
CA PHE A 111 -13.24 -2.16 12.11
C PHE A 111 -13.60 -1.26 13.30
N ASP A 112 -13.67 -1.78 14.54
CA ASP A 112 -13.93 -0.96 15.73
C ASP A 112 -12.83 0.09 15.99
N LEU A 113 -11.62 -0.16 15.47
CA LEU A 113 -10.54 0.81 15.55
C LEU A 113 -10.86 2.11 14.79
N TYR A 114 -11.65 2.04 13.73
CA TYR A 114 -12.10 3.25 13.01
C TYR A 114 -13.03 4.11 13.85
N LYS A 115 -13.80 3.52 14.80
CA LYS A 115 -14.70 4.27 15.72
C LYS A 115 -13.91 5.05 16.76
N GLN A 116 -12.75 4.52 17.17
CA GLN A 116 -11.95 5.09 18.24
C GLN A 116 -11.06 6.26 17.79
N GLY A 117 -11.05 6.51 16.48
CA GLY A 117 -10.05 7.39 15.89
C GLY A 117 -8.69 6.72 15.79
N LEU A 118 -7.98 7.00 14.72
CA LEU A 118 -6.69 6.37 14.44
C LEU A 118 -5.54 7.00 15.23
N ALA A 119 -5.85 7.66 16.33
CA ALA A 119 -4.87 8.32 17.21
C ALA A 119 -3.81 7.39 17.81
N ASN A 120 -3.93 6.08 17.61
CA ASN A 120 -3.06 5.09 18.24
C ASN A 120 -1.68 4.93 17.57
N GLY A 121 -1.26 5.88 16.75
CA GLY A 121 0.11 5.91 16.21
C GLY A 121 0.54 4.72 15.33
N ARG A 122 -0.25 3.66 15.29
CA ARG A 122 -0.01 2.48 14.45
C ARG A 122 -0.42 2.71 13.01
N TYR A 123 -1.37 3.60 12.83
CA TYR A 123 -2.08 3.76 11.58
C TYR A 123 -1.88 5.17 11.13
N TYR A 124 -0.76 5.48 10.65
CA TYR A 124 -0.34 6.46 9.71
C TYR A 124 -0.79 7.91 9.88
N TRP A 125 -1.99 8.18 10.33
CA TRP A 125 -2.66 9.47 10.30
C TRP A 125 -3.02 9.95 11.71
N GLY A 126 -2.26 9.55 12.69
CA GLY A 126 -2.58 9.42 14.09
C GLY A 126 -2.40 10.65 14.97
N LYS A 127 -2.44 11.85 14.47
CA LYS A 127 -2.56 13.02 15.34
C LYS A 127 -3.89 13.78 15.16
N GLY A 128 -4.87 13.16 14.59
CA GLY A 128 -6.19 13.75 14.45
C GLY A 128 -7.23 12.94 15.22
N ASP A 129 -8.16 13.60 15.81
CA ASP A 129 -9.38 13.01 16.37
C ASP A 129 -10.32 12.47 15.29
N TYR A 130 -9.73 12.05 14.13
CA TYR A 130 -10.54 11.54 13.04
C TYR A 130 -11.04 10.15 13.34
N SER A 131 -12.34 10.02 13.46
CA SER A 131 -13.03 8.76 13.69
C SER A 131 -14.20 8.59 12.72
N VAL A 132 -14.63 7.35 12.54
CA VAL A 132 -15.80 6.97 11.73
C VAL A 132 -16.78 6.24 12.63
N PRO A 133 -17.56 6.97 13.47
CA PRO A 133 -18.40 6.35 14.49
C PRO A 133 -19.46 5.42 13.92
N ASP A 134 -19.93 5.69 12.71
CA ASP A 134 -20.97 4.96 11.99
C ASP A 134 -20.41 3.90 11.01
N ILE A 135 -19.15 3.50 11.16
CA ILE A 135 -18.48 2.54 10.26
C ILE A 135 -19.29 1.25 10.05
N ASP A 136 -20.03 0.79 11.07
CA ASP A 136 -20.84 -0.42 10.97
C ASP A 136 -21.97 -0.28 9.94
N LYS A 137 -22.50 0.92 9.76
CA LYS A 137 -23.54 1.20 8.75
C LYS A 137 -22.95 1.23 7.33
N LEU A 138 -21.69 1.65 7.21
CA LEU A 138 -20.98 1.76 5.93
C LEU A 138 -20.37 0.43 5.49
N LYS A 139 -19.93 -0.39 6.46
CA LYS A 139 -19.19 -1.65 6.24
C LYS A 139 -19.83 -2.61 5.23
N PRO A 140 -21.15 -2.82 5.18
CA PRO A 140 -21.75 -3.70 4.16
C PRO A 140 -21.45 -3.27 2.72
N ARG A 141 -21.31 -1.96 2.50
CA ARG A 141 -21.00 -1.33 1.20
C ARG A 141 -19.51 -1.07 0.99
N MET A 142 -18.63 -1.50 1.90
CA MET A 142 -17.19 -1.40 1.80
C MET A 142 -16.59 -2.73 1.33
N LYS A 143 -15.84 -2.72 0.24
CA LYS A 143 -15.22 -3.92 -0.34
C LYS A 143 -13.73 -3.68 -0.63
N LEU A 144 -12.95 -4.75 -0.63
CA LEU A 144 -11.59 -4.70 -1.14
C LEU A 144 -11.62 -4.58 -2.67
N THR A 145 -10.69 -3.78 -3.22
CA THR A 145 -10.59 -3.62 -4.69
C THR A 145 -10.11 -4.90 -5.40
N GLY A 146 -9.50 -5.85 -4.69
CA GLY A 146 -8.81 -6.99 -5.30
C GLY A 146 -7.44 -6.65 -5.86
N CYS A 147 -6.96 -5.43 -5.66
CA CYS A 147 -5.63 -5.00 -6.08
C CYS A 147 -4.95 -4.14 -5.01
N ASN A 148 -3.63 -4.03 -5.13
CA ASN A 148 -2.81 -3.13 -4.33
C ASN A 148 -1.54 -2.75 -5.12
N TRP A 149 -0.65 -1.98 -4.51
CA TRP A 149 0.58 -1.51 -5.12
C TRP A 149 1.45 -2.59 -5.77
N LEU A 150 1.46 -3.80 -5.23
CA LEU A 150 2.32 -4.86 -5.75
C LEU A 150 1.89 -5.34 -7.15
N HIS A 151 0.63 -5.09 -7.56
CA HIS A 151 0.19 -5.35 -8.94
C HIS A 151 0.91 -4.46 -9.97
N THR A 152 1.42 -3.32 -9.57
CA THR A 152 2.09 -2.39 -10.48
C THR A 152 3.56 -2.73 -10.73
N ILE A 153 4.08 -3.73 -10.03
CA ILE A 153 5.46 -4.17 -10.14
C ILE A 153 5.53 -5.29 -11.19
N THR A 154 6.42 -5.13 -12.16
CA THR A 154 6.81 -6.23 -13.04
C THR A 154 8.00 -6.93 -12.41
N PRO A 155 7.85 -8.14 -11.84
CA PRO A 155 8.92 -8.78 -11.12
C PRO A 155 10.00 -9.27 -12.09
N ASN A 156 11.23 -8.92 -11.79
CA ASN A 156 12.43 -9.47 -12.44
C ASN A 156 13.16 -10.35 -11.43
N TRP A 157 12.80 -11.64 -11.42
CA TRP A 157 13.42 -12.62 -10.53
C TRP A 157 14.84 -12.90 -10.99
N VAL A 158 15.83 -12.45 -10.21
CA VAL A 158 17.24 -12.68 -10.52
C VAL A 158 17.73 -13.99 -9.89
N ASP A 159 18.75 -14.58 -10.49
CA ASP A 159 19.50 -15.66 -9.83
C ASP A 159 20.33 -15.06 -8.69
N TYR A 160 20.04 -15.48 -7.45
CA TYR A 160 20.63 -14.94 -6.24
C TYR A 160 21.69 -15.84 -5.59
N ASN A 161 22.25 -16.80 -6.32
CA ASN A 161 23.32 -17.67 -5.83
C ASN A 161 24.67 -16.92 -5.68
N ARG A 162 24.62 -15.63 -5.40
CA ARG A 162 25.77 -14.77 -5.17
C ARG A 162 26.01 -14.55 -3.68
N LYS A 163 27.29 -14.46 -3.32
CA LYS A 163 27.69 -14.04 -1.98
C LYS A 163 27.24 -12.59 -1.75
N LYS A 164 26.42 -12.38 -0.73
CA LYS A 164 25.99 -11.06 -0.28
C LYS A 164 27.11 -10.36 0.48
N THR A 165 27.26 -9.06 0.30
CA THR A 165 28.33 -8.25 0.91
C THR A 165 27.90 -7.65 2.25
N TYR A 166 26.64 -7.24 2.34
CA TYR A 166 26.08 -6.59 3.52
C TYR A 166 25.16 -7.54 4.27
N ASP A 167 25.13 -7.45 5.59
CA ASP A 167 24.17 -8.16 6.39
C ASP A 167 22.77 -7.52 6.26
N ILE A 168 22.73 -6.18 6.29
CA ILE A 168 21.46 -5.43 6.32
C ILE A 168 21.53 -4.27 5.34
N SER A 169 20.40 -4.02 4.68
CA SER A 169 20.16 -2.79 3.91
C SER A 169 19.01 -1.99 4.48
N CYS A 170 19.26 -0.71 4.71
CA CYS A 170 18.31 0.28 5.22
C CYS A 170 17.99 1.33 4.15
N MET A 171 17.53 0.88 2.99
CA MET A 171 17.23 1.73 1.82
C MET A 171 15.82 2.33 1.89
N PHE A 172 15.57 3.20 2.87
CA PHE A 172 14.30 3.91 3.02
C PHE A 172 14.53 5.41 3.23
N GLY A 173 13.58 6.23 2.75
CA GLY A 173 13.65 7.66 2.94
C GLY A 173 13.37 8.06 4.39
N TYR A 174 14.09 9.08 4.86
CA TYR A 174 13.66 9.91 5.98
C TYR A 174 12.83 11.07 5.44
N PRO A 175 11.85 11.58 6.19
CA PRO A 175 11.17 12.80 5.79
C PRO A 175 12.16 13.95 5.63
N THR A 176 11.84 14.84 4.72
CA THR A 176 12.52 16.11 4.54
C THR A 176 12.35 16.97 5.79
N LYS A 177 13.20 17.98 5.97
CA LYS A 177 13.19 18.90 7.12
C LYS A 177 11.85 19.62 7.34
N GLU A 178 10.97 19.61 6.35
CA GLU A 178 9.65 20.22 6.45
C GLU A 178 8.58 19.17 6.67
N PRO A 179 7.71 19.39 7.66
CA PRO A 179 6.58 18.49 7.87
C PRO A 179 5.70 18.44 6.62
N VAL A 180 5.42 17.23 6.17
CA VAL A 180 4.40 17.03 5.16
C VAL A 180 3.05 17.10 5.86
N TYR A 181 2.25 18.09 5.50
CA TYR A 181 0.90 18.24 6.00
C TYR A 181 -0.07 17.63 4.99
N GLU A 182 -0.97 16.82 5.48
CA GLU A 182 -2.11 16.33 4.72
C GLU A 182 -3.36 16.69 5.52
N HIS A 183 -4.27 17.41 4.91
CA HIS A 183 -5.44 17.97 5.58
C HIS A 183 -5.13 18.79 6.86
N GLY A 184 -3.98 19.44 6.91
CA GLY A 184 -3.52 20.19 8.09
C GLY A 184 -2.91 19.35 9.21
N LEU A 185 -2.82 18.02 9.03
CA LEU A 185 -2.23 17.11 10.01
C LEU A 185 -0.75 16.84 9.67
N SER A 186 0.13 16.97 10.67
CA SER A 186 1.56 16.68 10.49
C SER A 186 1.80 15.18 10.40
N GLN A 187 2.47 14.76 9.33
CA GLN A 187 2.84 13.36 9.12
C GLN A 187 4.27 13.03 9.56
N THR A 188 5.10 14.04 9.73
CA THR A 188 6.54 13.86 9.88
C THR A 188 6.97 13.19 11.17
N ASP A 189 6.33 13.52 12.27
CA ASP A 189 6.78 13.04 13.58
C ASP A 189 6.72 11.52 13.69
N TYR A 190 5.77 10.90 13.02
CA TYR A 190 5.57 9.46 13.10
C TYR A 190 6.63 8.66 12.34
N TYR A 191 6.91 9.06 11.12
CA TYR A 191 7.93 8.41 10.28
C TYR A 191 9.32 8.57 10.82
N ASP A 192 9.64 9.79 11.21
CA ASP A 192 10.95 10.12 11.72
C ASP A 192 11.27 9.33 12.97
N LEU A 193 10.33 9.28 13.91
CA LEU A 193 10.51 8.53 15.16
C LEU A 193 10.65 7.03 14.91
N HIS A 194 9.81 6.45 14.07
CA HIS A 194 9.85 5.01 13.81
C HIS A 194 11.11 4.58 13.06
N ARG A 195 11.48 5.30 12.01
CA ARG A 195 12.68 5.01 11.21
C ARG A 195 13.97 5.38 11.94
N LYS A 196 13.94 6.46 12.69
CA LYS A 196 15.05 6.86 13.54
C LYS A 196 15.31 5.79 14.61
N LYS A 197 14.28 5.34 15.29
CA LYS A 197 14.38 4.28 16.29
C LYS A 197 14.93 2.98 15.70
N LEU A 198 14.50 2.60 14.47
CA LEU A 198 15.10 1.48 13.76
C LEU A 198 16.62 1.63 13.63
N MET A 199 17.09 2.79 13.17
CA MET A 199 18.52 3.01 12.98
C MET A 199 19.30 3.07 14.30
N GLU A 200 18.66 3.53 15.37
CA GLU A 200 19.24 3.56 16.72
C GLU A 200 19.29 2.16 17.37
N THR A 201 18.39 1.26 16.99
CA THR A 201 18.34 -0.11 17.50
C THR A 201 19.37 -1.02 16.82
N LEU A 202 19.80 -0.68 15.59
CA LEU A 202 20.75 -1.52 14.87
C LEU A 202 22.15 -1.42 15.46
N ASP A 203 22.69 -2.57 15.92
CA ASP A 203 24.04 -2.67 16.47
C ASP A 203 25.10 -2.53 15.37
N SER A 204 26.24 -1.93 15.75
CA SER A 204 27.42 -1.79 14.90
C SER A 204 28.10 -3.13 14.55
N LYS A 205 27.74 -4.24 15.20
CA LYS A 205 28.23 -5.58 14.87
C LYS A 205 27.82 -6.06 13.46
N TYR A 206 26.75 -5.51 12.88
CA TYR A 206 26.28 -5.86 11.55
C TYR A 206 26.93 -5.01 10.46
N GLN A 207 27.20 -5.61 9.33
CA GLN A 207 27.60 -4.89 8.12
C GLN A 207 26.37 -4.23 7.48
N ILE A 208 26.09 -3.00 7.86
CA ILE A 208 24.91 -2.27 7.47
C ILE A 208 25.24 -1.41 6.24
N PHE A 209 24.47 -1.59 5.17
CA PHE A 209 24.38 -0.57 4.13
C PHE A 209 23.25 0.41 4.51
N ALA A 210 23.67 1.56 4.97
CA ALA A 210 22.83 2.74 5.10
C ALA A 210 23.55 3.90 4.42
N PRO A 211 22.85 4.82 3.74
CA PRO A 211 23.50 5.99 3.19
C PRO A 211 24.17 6.80 4.32
N GLU A 212 25.33 7.35 4.03
CA GLU A 212 26.28 7.96 5.00
C GLU A 212 25.73 9.12 5.81
N SER A 213 24.53 9.60 5.57
CA SER A 213 23.96 10.64 6.41
C SER A 213 22.84 10.10 7.29
N LYS A 214 23.03 10.20 8.59
CA LYS A 214 22.03 9.87 9.63
C LYS A 214 20.66 10.52 9.44
N TYR A 215 20.51 11.43 8.48
CA TYR A 215 19.34 12.30 8.33
C TYR A 215 18.97 12.60 6.87
N LYS A 216 19.56 11.93 5.89
CA LYS A 216 19.16 12.14 4.48
C LYS A 216 18.46 10.90 3.93
N ILE A 217 17.48 11.15 3.06
CA ILE A 217 16.74 10.13 2.35
C ILE A 217 17.73 9.09 1.79
N ALA A 218 17.54 7.83 2.15
CA ALA A 218 18.38 6.73 1.70
C ALA A 218 18.41 6.53 0.17
N THR A 219 17.61 7.30 -0.54
CA THR A 219 17.63 7.40 -2.00
C THR A 219 18.26 8.70 -2.48
N LEU A 220 18.89 9.49 -1.60
CA LEU A 220 19.55 10.74 -1.97
C LEU A 220 21.00 10.75 -1.46
N VAL A 221 21.94 10.83 -2.38
CA VAL A 221 23.32 11.23 -2.13
C VAL A 221 23.45 12.68 -2.56
N ASP A 222 23.94 13.55 -1.69
CA ASP A 222 24.07 15.00 -1.94
C ASP A 222 22.79 15.69 -2.44
N GLY A 223 21.62 15.26 -1.89
CA GLY A 223 20.31 15.79 -2.28
C GLY A 223 19.77 15.24 -3.60
N LYS A 224 20.48 14.32 -4.27
CA LYS A 224 20.03 13.66 -5.49
C LYS A 224 19.58 12.22 -5.20
N ARG A 225 18.56 11.77 -5.91
CA ARG A 225 18.15 10.35 -5.83
C ARG A 225 19.29 9.46 -6.31
N ILE A 226 19.54 8.37 -5.57
CA ILE A 226 20.43 7.32 -6.04
C ILE A 226 19.86 6.77 -7.36
N PRO A 227 20.68 6.58 -8.38
CA PRO A 227 20.24 5.93 -9.61
C PRO A 227 19.58 4.59 -9.31
N LEU A 228 18.54 4.24 -10.05
CA LEU A 228 17.77 3.00 -9.81
C LEU A 228 18.65 1.75 -9.88
N GLU A 229 19.61 1.73 -10.79
CA GLU A 229 20.56 0.64 -10.92
C GLU A 229 21.42 0.48 -9.67
N GLU A 230 21.95 1.57 -9.12
CA GLU A 230 22.72 1.56 -7.88
C GLU A 230 21.85 1.10 -6.70
N TYR A 231 20.62 1.59 -6.60
CA TYR A 231 19.66 1.14 -5.61
C TYR A 231 19.48 -0.38 -5.68
N TYR A 232 19.25 -0.93 -6.86
CA TYR A 232 19.07 -2.37 -7.06
C TYR A 232 20.33 -3.15 -6.75
N GLN A 233 21.52 -2.65 -7.10
CA GLN A 233 22.80 -3.29 -6.75
C GLN A 233 22.99 -3.39 -5.23
N LYS A 234 22.62 -2.36 -4.48
CA LYS A 234 22.71 -2.38 -3.01
C LYS A 234 21.73 -3.36 -2.39
N MET A 235 20.49 -3.35 -2.87
CA MET A 235 19.47 -4.32 -2.45
C MET A 235 19.94 -5.75 -2.73
N PHE A 236 20.45 -6.01 -3.93
CA PHE A 236 20.96 -7.31 -4.36
C PHE A 236 22.12 -7.81 -3.51
N ASN A 237 23.01 -6.93 -3.06
CA ASN A 237 24.18 -7.28 -2.27
C ASN A 237 23.92 -7.41 -0.76
N SER A 238 22.67 -7.26 -0.32
CA SER A 238 22.30 -7.32 1.09
C SER A 238 21.55 -8.61 1.43
N LYS A 239 21.85 -9.23 2.58
CA LYS A 239 21.17 -10.43 3.06
C LYS A 239 19.75 -10.12 3.51
N ILE A 240 19.59 -9.02 4.26
CA ILE A 240 18.34 -8.58 4.88
C ILE A 240 17.97 -7.20 4.32
N ILE A 241 16.72 -7.03 3.94
CA ILE A 241 16.14 -5.76 3.56
C ILE A 241 15.18 -5.30 4.66
N MET A 242 15.52 -4.18 5.29
CA MET A 242 14.65 -3.52 6.25
C MET A 242 13.56 -2.73 5.53
N ALA A 243 12.32 -3.00 5.85
CA ALA A 243 11.16 -2.31 5.27
C ALA A 243 10.27 -1.71 6.38
N PRO A 244 10.72 -0.62 7.03
CA PRO A 244 9.86 0.11 7.95
C PRO A 244 8.62 0.60 7.20
N LEU A 245 7.53 0.79 7.94
CA LEU A 245 6.30 1.28 7.34
C LEU A 245 6.55 2.61 6.64
N GLY A 246 5.97 2.74 5.50
CA GLY A 246 5.95 3.93 4.64
C GLY A 246 4.64 4.71 4.79
N TYR A 247 4.07 5.32 3.72
CA TYR A 247 2.72 5.87 3.68
C TYR A 247 1.65 4.77 3.77
N GLY A 248 2.02 3.54 3.57
CA GLY A 248 1.20 2.36 3.73
C GLY A 248 2.00 1.23 4.35
N GLU A 249 1.26 0.19 4.67
CA GLU A 249 1.82 -1.02 5.26
C GLU A 249 2.55 -1.88 4.24
N MET A 250 2.15 -1.80 2.97
CA MET A 250 2.76 -2.54 1.87
C MET A 250 3.55 -1.60 0.97
N ALA A 251 4.71 -2.02 0.53
CA ALA A 251 5.59 -1.21 -0.31
C ALA A 251 6.23 -2.04 -1.44
N PRO A 252 6.62 -1.42 -2.57
CA PRO A 252 7.36 -2.10 -3.63
C PRO A 252 8.58 -2.86 -3.13
N ARG A 253 9.30 -2.31 -2.17
CA ARG A 253 10.48 -2.92 -1.54
C ARG A 253 10.19 -4.31 -0.96
N ASP A 254 8.98 -4.57 -0.54
CA ASP A 254 8.59 -5.84 0.04
C ASP A 254 8.72 -6.98 -0.99
N LEU A 255 8.33 -6.72 -2.24
CA LEU A 255 8.52 -7.67 -3.34
C LEU A 255 9.94 -7.64 -3.90
N GLU A 256 10.54 -6.45 -3.99
CA GLU A 256 11.92 -6.28 -4.45
C GLU A 256 12.91 -7.08 -3.59
N SER A 257 12.67 -7.21 -2.28
CA SER A 257 13.50 -8.03 -1.40
C SER A 257 13.58 -9.48 -1.89
N ALA A 258 12.44 -10.08 -2.21
CA ALA A 258 12.38 -11.43 -2.74
C ALA A 258 12.93 -11.53 -4.17
N MET A 259 12.71 -10.51 -5.01
CA MET A 259 13.27 -10.46 -6.37
C MET A 259 14.80 -10.53 -6.35
N PHE A 260 15.43 -9.91 -5.36
CA PHE A 260 16.89 -9.90 -5.18
C PHE A 260 17.41 -11.01 -4.26
N GLY A 261 16.57 -11.94 -3.86
CA GLY A 261 16.96 -13.06 -3.00
C GLY A 261 17.43 -12.60 -1.62
N SER A 262 16.76 -11.62 -1.03
CA SER A 262 17.04 -11.09 0.29
C SER A 262 15.85 -11.35 1.23
N VAL A 263 16.13 -11.55 2.51
CA VAL A 263 15.08 -11.72 3.51
C VAL A 263 14.44 -10.38 3.83
N LEU A 264 13.12 -10.31 3.71
CA LEU A 264 12.34 -9.14 4.12
C LEU A 264 12.14 -9.14 5.63
N VAL A 265 12.51 -8.04 6.29
CA VAL A 265 12.20 -7.77 7.70
C VAL A 265 11.41 -6.47 7.80
N LYS A 266 10.24 -6.54 8.42
CA LYS A 266 9.37 -5.39 8.60
C LYS A 266 8.47 -5.56 9.83
N PRO A 267 7.86 -4.47 10.34
CA PRO A 267 6.86 -4.58 11.41
C PRO A 267 5.72 -5.52 11.01
N ASP A 268 5.15 -6.20 12.00
CA ASP A 268 3.98 -7.03 11.79
C ASP A 268 2.82 -6.23 11.19
N ILE A 269 2.32 -6.70 10.06
CA ILE A 269 1.18 -6.12 9.33
C ILE A 269 -0.02 -7.08 9.27
N SER A 270 -0.04 -8.08 10.14
CA SER A 270 -1.15 -9.06 10.19
C SER A 270 -2.50 -8.44 10.54
N TYR A 271 -2.52 -7.21 11.01
CA TYR A 271 -3.73 -6.46 11.39
C TYR A 271 -4.51 -5.86 10.21
N ILE A 272 -3.96 -5.90 8.99
CA ILE A 272 -4.66 -5.38 7.80
C ILE A 272 -5.42 -6.46 7.04
N LEU A 273 -6.48 -6.03 6.35
CA LEU A 273 -7.15 -6.78 5.29
C LEU A 273 -6.68 -6.22 3.94
N SER A 274 -6.25 -7.08 3.05
CA SER A 274 -5.95 -6.76 1.65
C SER A 274 -6.23 -8.00 0.80
N GLU A 275 -6.66 -7.79 -0.42
CA GLU A 275 -6.77 -8.85 -1.41
C GLU A 275 -6.04 -8.40 -2.67
N PRO A 276 -5.05 -9.14 -3.12
CA PRO A 276 -4.43 -10.28 -2.47
C PRO A 276 -3.55 -9.89 -1.26
N PHE A 277 -3.32 -10.83 -0.35
CA PHE A 277 -2.43 -10.67 0.80
C PHE A 277 -1.42 -11.83 0.85
N ILE A 278 -0.11 -11.50 0.84
CA ILE A 278 0.98 -12.49 0.75
C ILE A 278 1.89 -12.50 1.99
N TYR A 279 1.59 -11.68 2.99
CA TYR A 279 2.45 -11.55 4.16
C TYR A 279 2.07 -12.56 5.23
N GLU A 280 2.90 -13.58 5.38
CA GLU A 280 2.79 -14.58 6.44
C GLU A 280 4.13 -14.61 7.20
N ASN A 281 4.08 -14.24 8.50
CA ASN A 281 5.28 -14.24 9.33
C ASN A 281 5.95 -15.61 9.31
N ASP A 282 7.28 -15.60 9.21
CA ASP A 282 8.15 -16.78 9.15
C ASP A 282 7.92 -17.70 7.93
N LYS A 283 7.08 -17.26 6.98
CA LYS A 283 6.86 -17.96 5.71
C LYS A 283 7.26 -17.13 4.50
N THR A 284 6.90 -15.84 4.47
CA THR A 284 7.20 -14.93 3.36
C THR A 284 8.04 -13.74 3.78
N TYR A 285 8.06 -13.41 5.05
CA TYR A 285 8.86 -12.36 5.66
C TYR A 285 9.10 -12.66 7.13
N ILE A 286 9.99 -11.92 7.77
CA ILE A 286 10.16 -11.95 9.22
C ILE A 286 9.51 -10.71 9.82
N ALA A 287 8.50 -10.94 10.65
CA ALA A 287 7.83 -9.87 11.39
C ALA A 287 8.62 -9.48 12.64
N VAL A 288 8.70 -8.18 12.86
CA VAL A 288 9.25 -7.60 14.09
C VAL A 288 8.19 -6.75 14.79
N ASN A 289 8.42 -6.51 16.08
CA ASN A 289 7.58 -5.61 16.84
C ASN A 289 7.64 -4.20 16.24
N TYR A 290 6.53 -3.50 16.30
CA TYR A 290 6.43 -2.15 15.77
C TYR A 290 7.47 -1.18 16.38
N ASP A 291 7.80 -1.37 17.64
CA ASP A 291 8.78 -0.57 18.38
C ASP A 291 10.23 -1.06 18.21
N TRP A 292 10.47 -2.06 17.35
CA TRP A 292 11.75 -2.70 17.07
C TRP A 292 12.37 -3.46 18.25
N SER A 293 11.64 -3.68 19.34
CA SER A 293 12.18 -4.27 20.58
C SER A 293 12.75 -5.68 20.44
N ASN A 294 12.33 -6.43 19.39
CA ASN A 294 12.85 -7.78 19.09
C ASN A 294 13.70 -7.83 17.80
N LEU A 295 14.13 -6.67 17.29
CA LEU A 295 14.80 -6.60 15.99
C LEU A 295 16.11 -7.39 15.94
N GLU A 296 16.98 -7.19 16.92
CA GLU A 296 18.29 -7.85 16.97
C GLU A 296 18.16 -9.37 17.09
N GLU A 297 17.25 -9.86 17.93
CA GLU A 297 16.94 -11.28 18.02
C GLU A 297 16.58 -11.87 16.65
N LYS A 298 15.74 -11.17 15.89
CA LYS A 298 15.31 -11.63 14.57
C LYS A 298 16.43 -11.57 13.53
N ILE A 299 17.29 -10.53 13.60
CA ILE A 299 18.45 -10.46 12.71
C ILE A 299 19.43 -11.59 13.01
N ASP A 300 19.77 -11.83 14.27
CA ASP A 300 20.67 -12.91 14.67
C ASP A 300 20.10 -14.28 14.28
N TYR A 301 18.80 -14.49 14.44
CA TYR A 301 18.11 -15.69 13.95
C TYR A 301 18.31 -15.87 12.44
N ILE A 302 18.08 -14.83 11.64
CA ILE A 302 18.24 -14.90 10.18
C ILE A 302 19.70 -15.20 9.81
N LEU A 303 20.64 -14.50 10.45
CA LEU A 303 22.07 -14.63 10.08
C LEU A 303 22.66 -15.96 10.53
N SER A 304 22.13 -16.60 11.57
CA SER A 304 22.62 -17.90 12.06
C SER A 304 22.40 -19.06 11.09
N ASP A 305 21.33 -18.97 10.25
CA ASP A 305 21.01 -19.98 9.23
C ASP A 305 20.50 -19.33 7.94
N TYR A 306 21.25 -18.32 7.49
CA TYR A 306 20.82 -17.41 6.43
C TYR A 306 20.37 -18.13 5.16
N GLU A 307 21.13 -19.11 4.66
CA GLU A 307 20.84 -19.73 3.37
C GLU A 307 19.50 -20.51 3.39
N ASN A 308 19.23 -21.27 4.44
CA ASN A 308 17.97 -22.01 4.57
C ASN A 308 16.78 -21.08 4.79
N ILE A 309 16.94 -20.07 5.66
CA ILE A 309 15.87 -19.10 5.93
C ILE A 309 15.56 -18.29 4.66
N ARG A 310 16.59 -17.79 3.97
CA ARG A 310 16.46 -17.08 2.71
C ARG A 310 15.70 -17.92 1.69
N GLU A 311 16.19 -19.14 1.42
CA GLU A 311 15.60 -20.02 0.42
C GLU A 311 14.12 -20.22 0.69
N ARG A 312 13.76 -20.58 1.92
CA ARG A 312 12.39 -20.80 2.33
C ARG A 312 11.50 -19.56 2.15
N LEU A 313 11.93 -18.40 2.65
CA LEU A 313 11.12 -17.18 2.65
C LEU A 313 10.98 -16.60 1.24
N VAL A 314 12.08 -16.54 0.49
CA VAL A 314 12.08 -15.98 -0.87
C VAL A 314 11.26 -16.84 -1.83
N GLN A 315 11.41 -18.17 -1.79
CA GLN A 315 10.61 -19.05 -2.64
C GLN A 315 9.13 -19.01 -2.30
N ASN A 316 8.80 -18.95 -1.02
CA ASN A 316 7.40 -18.81 -0.61
C ASN A 316 6.81 -17.47 -1.06
N MET A 317 7.53 -16.35 -0.91
CA MET A 317 7.09 -15.04 -1.37
C MET A 317 6.87 -15.06 -2.89
N LYS A 318 7.82 -15.58 -3.66
CA LYS A 318 7.72 -15.73 -5.10
C LYS A 318 6.49 -16.56 -5.50
N LYS A 319 6.31 -17.73 -4.87
CA LYS A 319 5.18 -18.62 -5.13
C LYS A 319 3.84 -17.95 -4.83
N GLN A 320 3.74 -17.29 -3.67
CA GLN A 320 2.53 -16.56 -3.28
C GLN A 320 2.24 -15.42 -4.24
N TYR A 321 3.26 -14.65 -4.64
CA TYR A 321 3.09 -13.55 -5.58
C TYR A 321 2.58 -14.07 -6.93
N ILE A 322 3.25 -15.02 -7.56
CA ILE A 322 2.85 -15.58 -8.86
C ILE A 322 1.41 -16.11 -8.81
N LYS A 323 1.05 -16.80 -7.71
CA LYS A 323 -0.28 -17.36 -7.55
C LYS A 323 -1.37 -16.31 -7.37
N LYS A 324 -1.12 -15.30 -6.53
CA LYS A 324 -2.17 -14.39 -6.06
C LYS A 324 -2.28 -13.11 -6.88
N TYR A 325 -1.18 -12.66 -7.51
CA TYR A 325 -1.13 -11.41 -8.28
C TYR A 325 -1.33 -11.61 -9.78
N ASP A 326 -1.83 -12.77 -10.19
CA ASP A 326 -2.33 -12.95 -11.56
C ASP A 326 -3.51 -12.00 -11.81
N LEU A 327 -3.46 -11.23 -12.89
CA LEU A 327 -4.51 -10.29 -13.26
C LEU A 327 -5.88 -10.97 -13.45
N LYS A 328 -5.91 -12.26 -13.75
CA LYS A 328 -7.16 -13.04 -13.79
C LYS A 328 -7.85 -13.09 -12.41
N ASN A 329 -7.07 -13.18 -11.32
CA ASN A 329 -7.66 -13.17 -9.98
C ASN A 329 -8.29 -11.81 -9.66
N LEU A 330 -7.65 -10.70 -10.07
CA LEU A 330 -8.24 -9.37 -9.96
C LEU A 330 -9.56 -9.28 -10.72
N VAL A 331 -9.58 -9.77 -11.96
CA VAL A 331 -10.80 -9.73 -12.81
C VAL A 331 -11.92 -10.55 -12.19
N LEU A 332 -11.62 -11.77 -11.70
CA LEU A 332 -12.62 -12.63 -11.04
C LEU A 332 -13.14 -12.00 -9.74
N HIS A 333 -12.22 -11.44 -8.92
CA HIS A 333 -12.61 -10.76 -7.69
C HIS A 333 -13.59 -9.62 -7.95
N PHE A 334 -13.26 -8.77 -8.92
CA PHE A 334 -14.08 -7.63 -9.27
C PHE A 334 -15.40 -8.04 -9.93
N TYR A 335 -15.38 -9.02 -10.82
CA TYR A 335 -16.59 -9.58 -11.41
C TYR A 335 -17.57 -10.07 -10.33
N ASN A 336 -17.05 -10.78 -9.31
CA ASN A 336 -17.87 -11.22 -8.18
C ASN A 336 -18.47 -10.04 -7.39
N ILE A 337 -17.78 -8.91 -7.28
CA ILE A 337 -18.37 -7.70 -6.66
C ILE A 337 -19.56 -7.21 -7.50
N LEU A 338 -19.40 -7.14 -8.83
CA LEU A 338 -20.45 -6.61 -9.71
C LEU A 338 -21.70 -7.49 -9.74
N ILE A 339 -21.56 -8.82 -9.86
CA ILE A 339 -22.71 -9.72 -9.94
C ILE A 339 -23.48 -9.86 -8.62
N ASN A 340 -22.84 -9.51 -7.49
CA ASN A 340 -23.46 -9.58 -6.16
C ASN A 340 -23.93 -8.20 -5.65
N LEU A 341 -24.06 -7.21 -6.52
CA LEU A 341 -24.58 -5.89 -6.12
C LEU A 341 -26.00 -5.98 -5.57
N GLU A 342 -26.85 -6.79 -6.15
CA GLU A 342 -28.23 -7.03 -5.71
C GLU A 342 -28.27 -7.64 -4.28
N ASP A 343 -27.35 -8.54 -3.95
CA ASP A 343 -27.27 -9.17 -2.61
C ASP A 343 -26.92 -8.17 -1.51
N ILE A 344 -26.38 -7.01 -1.88
CA ILE A 344 -26.01 -5.93 -0.95
C ILE A 344 -27.18 -4.94 -0.77
N GLY A 345 -28.35 -5.22 -1.38
CA GLY A 345 -29.54 -4.36 -1.33
C GLY A 345 -29.41 -3.13 -2.23
N ILE A 346 -28.60 -3.22 -3.25
CA ILE A 346 -28.40 -2.22 -4.31
C ILE A 346 -29.12 -2.74 -5.55
N SER A 347 -30.38 -2.30 -5.73
CA SER A 347 -31.22 -2.63 -6.89
C SER A 347 -31.15 -1.57 -7.96
#